data_9a874342a1bfe01ae0c04db54b2ce935
#
_entry.id   9a874342a1bfe01ae0c04db54b2ce935
#
_cell.length_a   1.000
_cell.length_b   1.000
_cell.length_c   1.000
_cell.angle_alpha   90.00
_cell.angle_beta   90.00
_cell.angle_gamma   90.00
#
_symmetry.space_group_name_H-M   'P 1'
#
loop_
_entity.id
_entity.type
_entity.pdbx_description
1 polymer ?
#
loop_
_entity_poly.entity_id
_entity_poly.type
_entity_poly.pdbx_seq_one_letter_code
_entity_poly.pdbx_strand_id
1 'polypeptide(L)'
;MKPLTKIWMDGKFVDWADANIHILTHGLHYGYSIFEGMRCFPTPAGPAVFRLQEHLERFLNSAKIYRMNLGFSAKELSEACLELVRKNGKKDCYLRPIAYTAYGEMGLNPLKNKIAVAIASWEWGPYLGQDAQTRGVRATVSSWVRIDPRAMPVQAKCSANYANSALAKMEALSAGYDEAIMLNSHGVVAEGPGENIFRVKDRILSTPPASSGILRGITRDTIIQFARDMKIKFYRNDSTKEELYTSDELFFSGTAVGIAKIREVDGRRIGYDGFPITDKLHKLYTAVVHGKVNRYSKWLTPVTA
;
A
#
# COMPACT_ATOMS: atom_id res chain seq x y z
N MET A 1 -16.73 2.69 1.99
CA MET A 1 -16.36 3.39 0.74
C MET A 1 -17.56 4.18 0.26
N LYS A 2 -17.38 5.49 -0.07
CA LYS A 2 -18.41 6.28 -0.73
C LYS A 2 -17.98 6.50 -2.19
N PRO A 3 -18.80 6.15 -3.19
CA PRO A 3 -18.51 6.40 -4.60
C PRO A 3 -18.43 7.91 -4.86
N LEU A 4 -17.59 8.30 -5.80
CA LEU A 4 -17.52 9.64 -6.33
C LEU A 4 -18.19 9.70 -7.71
N THR A 5 -18.08 10.82 -8.43
CA THR A 5 -18.87 11.00 -9.65
C THR A 5 -18.21 10.43 -10.90
N LYS A 6 -16.88 10.55 -11.01
CA LYS A 6 -16.13 10.18 -12.21
C LYS A 6 -15.04 9.14 -11.93
N ILE A 7 -14.79 8.33 -12.95
CA ILE A 7 -13.64 7.41 -13.08
C ILE A 7 -12.94 7.76 -14.39
N TRP A 8 -11.62 7.74 -14.42
CA TRP A 8 -10.85 7.83 -15.66
C TRP A 8 -10.61 6.42 -16.21
N MET A 9 -10.93 6.19 -17.49
CA MET A 9 -10.71 4.91 -18.19
C MET A 9 -10.16 5.18 -19.60
N ASP A 10 -8.99 4.63 -19.90
CA ASP A 10 -8.37 4.67 -21.23
C ASP A 10 -8.41 6.05 -21.92
N GLY A 11 -8.02 7.09 -21.18
CA GLY A 11 -7.96 8.48 -21.69
C GLY A 11 -9.25 9.29 -21.54
N LYS A 12 -10.33 8.72 -20.99
CA LYS A 12 -11.64 9.39 -20.89
C LYS A 12 -12.17 9.36 -19.44
N PHE A 13 -12.90 10.40 -19.07
CA PHE A 13 -13.68 10.42 -17.82
C PHE A 13 -15.09 9.92 -18.09
N VAL A 14 -15.45 8.84 -17.40
CA VAL A 14 -16.79 8.24 -17.44
C VAL A 14 -17.50 8.45 -16.12
N ASP A 15 -18.81 8.34 -16.10
CA ASP A 15 -19.56 8.33 -14.86
C ASP A 15 -19.29 7.06 -14.06
N TRP A 16 -19.40 7.15 -12.74
CA TRP A 16 -19.12 6.01 -11.84
C TRP A 16 -19.90 4.75 -12.24
N ALA A 17 -21.18 4.91 -12.62
CA ALA A 17 -22.05 3.80 -12.99
C ALA A 17 -21.66 3.15 -14.33
N ASP A 18 -20.98 3.89 -15.21
CA ASP A 18 -20.60 3.44 -16.55
C ASP A 18 -19.22 2.77 -16.60
N ALA A 19 -18.50 2.78 -15.47
CA ALA A 19 -17.17 2.16 -15.36
C ALA A 19 -17.28 0.63 -15.26
N ASN A 20 -17.79 0.00 -16.32
CA ASN A 20 -18.05 -1.44 -16.41
C ASN A 20 -17.03 -2.13 -17.31
N ILE A 21 -16.78 -3.40 -17.06
CA ILE A 21 -15.94 -4.27 -17.89
C ILE A 21 -16.73 -5.53 -18.27
N HIS A 22 -16.35 -6.12 -19.40
CA HIS A 22 -16.98 -7.36 -19.84
C HIS A 22 -16.62 -8.54 -18.92
N ILE A 23 -17.54 -9.47 -18.68
CA ILE A 23 -17.30 -10.64 -17.81
C ILE A 23 -16.12 -11.50 -18.29
N LEU A 24 -15.84 -11.57 -19.58
CA LEU A 24 -14.70 -12.25 -20.16
C LEU A 24 -13.43 -11.39 -20.22
N THR A 25 -13.32 -10.33 -19.39
CA THR A 25 -12.07 -9.61 -19.23
C THR A 25 -11.00 -10.56 -18.73
N HIS A 26 -9.94 -10.77 -19.52
CA HIS A 26 -8.90 -11.76 -19.26
C HIS A 26 -8.27 -11.60 -17.86
N GLY A 27 -7.97 -10.38 -17.46
CA GLY A 27 -7.41 -10.08 -16.14
C GLY A 27 -8.30 -10.50 -14.97
N LEU A 28 -9.62 -10.55 -15.16
CA LEU A 28 -10.57 -11.03 -14.15
C LEU A 28 -10.43 -12.55 -13.92
N HIS A 29 -10.19 -13.33 -14.99
CA HIS A 29 -10.09 -14.79 -14.92
C HIS A 29 -8.71 -15.27 -14.47
N TYR A 30 -7.64 -14.59 -14.90
CA TYR A 30 -6.26 -15.06 -14.71
C TYR A 30 -5.44 -14.17 -13.75
N GLY A 31 -6.05 -13.17 -13.14
CA GLY A 31 -5.38 -12.28 -12.18
C GLY A 31 -4.29 -11.39 -12.81
N TYR A 32 -4.24 -11.30 -14.16
CA TYR A 32 -3.21 -10.57 -14.89
C TYR A 32 -3.53 -9.07 -14.92
N SER A 33 -3.31 -8.44 -13.77
CA SER A 33 -3.51 -7.01 -13.54
C SER A 33 -2.55 -6.48 -12.48
N ILE A 34 -2.21 -5.19 -12.59
CA ILE A 34 -1.39 -4.46 -11.64
C ILE A 34 -2.15 -3.24 -11.15
N PHE A 35 -1.85 -2.78 -9.95
CA PHE A 35 -2.52 -1.60 -9.42
C PHE A 35 -1.63 -0.77 -8.51
N GLU A 36 -2.06 0.44 -8.24
CA GLU A 36 -1.47 1.31 -7.24
C GLU A 36 -2.50 1.79 -6.24
N GLY A 37 -2.01 2.34 -5.14
CA GLY A 37 -2.81 3.00 -4.15
C GLY A 37 -2.11 4.24 -3.66
N MET A 38 -2.73 5.39 -3.88
CA MET A 38 -2.25 6.71 -3.48
C MET A 38 -3.30 7.42 -2.64
N ARG A 39 -2.88 8.42 -1.89
CA ARG A 39 -3.82 9.22 -1.13
C ARG A 39 -3.61 10.71 -1.40
N CYS A 40 -4.71 11.40 -1.63
CA CYS A 40 -4.80 12.84 -1.61
C CYS A 40 -5.13 13.28 -0.20
N PHE A 41 -4.42 14.28 0.31
CA PHE A 41 -4.63 14.84 1.64
C PHE A 41 -4.94 16.34 1.55
N PRO A 42 -5.77 16.88 2.45
CA PRO A 42 -5.93 18.32 2.60
C PRO A 42 -4.65 18.92 3.17
N THR A 43 -4.17 20.00 2.54
CA THR A 43 -3.04 20.80 3.02
C THR A 43 -3.43 22.27 3.13
N PRO A 44 -2.66 23.13 3.82
CA PRO A 44 -2.91 24.57 3.86
C PRO A 44 -2.94 25.24 2.48
N ALA A 45 -2.18 24.69 1.51
CA ALA A 45 -2.11 25.20 0.14
C ALA A 45 -3.15 24.55 -0.82
N GLY A 46 -4.09 23.76 -0.29
CA GLY A 46 -5.05 22.98 -1.07
C GLY A 46 -4.77 21.48 -1.03
N PRO A 47 -5.59 20.66 -1.69
CA PRO A 47 -5.39 19.21 -1.73
C PRO A 47 -4.09 18.85 -2.48
N ALA A 48 -3.39 17.82 -2.00
CA ALA A 48 -2.18 17.32 -2.63
C ALA A 48 -2.07 15.80 -2.56
N VAL A 49 -1.59 15.17 -3.63
CA VAL A 49 -1.34 13.73 -3.67
C VAL A 49 0.05 13.46 -3.12
N PHE A 50 0.12 12.60 -2.10
CA PHE A 50 1.38 12.26 -1.46
C PHE A 50 2.17 11.26 -2.29
N ARG A 51 3.41 11.61 -2.64
CA ARG A 51 4.40 10.79 -3.38
C ARG A 51 3.85 10.24 -4.71
N LEU A 52 3.08 11.07 -5.43
CA LEU A 52 2.44 10.68 -6.70
C LEU A 52 3.46 10.11 -7.70
N GLN A 53 4.61 10.74 -7.85
CA GLN A 53 5.60 10.34 -8.86
C GLN A 53 6.18 8.95 -8.56
N GLU A 54 6.54 8.67 -7.32
CA GLU A 54 7.10 7.37 -6.93
C GLU A 54 6.07 6.25 -7.00
N HIS A 55 4.79 6.55 -6.76
CA HIS A 55 3.72 5.60 -6.98
C HIS A 55 3.54 5.27 -8.47
N LEU A 56 3.55 6.27 -9.34
CA LEU A 56 3.45 6.06 -10.78
C LEU A 56 4.69 5.36 -11.35
N GLU A 57 5.88 5.68 -10.85
CA GLU A 57 7.09 4.96 -11.20
C GLU A 57 6.98 3.46 -10.83
N ARG A 58 6.49 3.14 -9.64
CA ARG A 58 6.27 1.74 -9.23
C ARG A 58 5.18 1.07 -10.07
N PHE A 59 4.13 1.78 -10.47
CA PHE A 59 3.10 1.28 -11.37
C PHE A 59 3.68 0.90 -12.73
N LEU A 60 4.50 1.78 -13.33
CA LEU A 60 5.19 1.52 -14.59
C LEU A 60 6.22 0.39 -14.47
N ASN A 61 6.94 0.31 -13.35
CA ASN A 61 7.85 -0.80 -13.07
C ASN A 61 7.08 -2.13 -12.93
N SER A 62 5.92 -2.14 -12.29
CA SER A 62 5.05 -3.31 -12.24
C SER A 62 4.58 -3.72 -13.64
N ALA A 63 4.19 -2.75 -14.47
CA ALA A 63 3.83 -2.98 -15.87
C ALA A 63 4.98 -3.61 -16.67
N LYS A 64 6.20 -3.07 -16.50
CA LYS A 64 7.40 -3.60 -17.15
C LYS A 64 7.68 -5.05 -16.75
N ILE A 65 7.57 -5.39 -15.47
CA ILE A 65 7.76 -6.76 -14.97
C ILE A 65 6.74 -7.72 -15.64
N TYR A 66 5.49 -7.30 -15.76
CA TYR A 66 4.42 -8.09 -16.39
C TYR A 66 4.32 -7.92 -17.91
N ARG A 67 5.27 -7.21 -18.55
CA ARG A 67 5.28 -6.93 -19.99
C ARG A 67 3.98 -6.29 -20.51
N MET A 68 3.36 -5.45 -19.68
CA MET A 68 2.17 -4.68 -20.03
C MET A 68 2.57 -3.37 -20.69
N ASN A 69 2.12 -3.12 -21.91
CA ASN A 69 2.21 -1.80 -22.53
C ASN A 69 0.96 -0.98 -22.15
N LEU A 70 1.12 0.01 -21.27
CA LEU A 70 0.00 0.79 -20.77
C LEU A 70 -0.52 1.82 -21.79
N GLY A 71 0.28 2.19 -22.80
CA GLY A 71 -0.06 3.24 -23.77
C GLY A 71 -0.08 4.66 -23.20
N PHE A 72 0.36 4.85 -21.94
CA PHE A 72 0.39 6.16 -21.25
C PHE A 72 1.74 6.35 -20.55
N SER A 73 2.25 7.58 -20.64
CA SER A 73 3.44 8.01 -19.92
C SER A 73 3.13 8.31 -18.45
N ALA A 74 4.19 8.39 -17.62
CA ALA A 74 4.05 8.83 -16.23
C ALA A 74 3.40 10.22 -16.10
N LYS A 75 3.71 11.12 -17.03
CA LYS A 75 3.13 12.48 -17.06
C LYS A 75 1.63 12.44 -17.31
N GLU A 76 1.17 11.71 -18.34
CA GLU A 76 -0.26 11.56 -18.66
C GLU A 76 -1.04 10.92 -17.51
N LEU A 77 -0.48 9.87 -16.89
CA LEU A 77 -1.10 9.23 -15.72
C LEU A 77 -1.15 10.17 -14.50
N SER A 78 -0.11 11.00 -14.32
CA SER A 78 -0.09 12.03 -13.26
C SER A 78 -1.19 13.07 -13.48
N GLU A 79 -1.29 13.60 -14.70
CA GLU A 79 -2.34 14.56 -15.08
C GLU A 79 -3.74 13.96 -14.90
N ALA A 80 -3.94 12.71 -15.33
CA ALA A 80 -5.21 11.99 -15.14
C ALA A 80 -5.58 11.82 -13.66
N CYS A 81 -4.61 11.48 -12.79
CA CYS A 81 -4.84 11.39 -11.34
C CYS A 81 -5.27 12.73 -10.75
N LEU A 82 -4.56 13.82 -11.07
CA LEU A 82 -4.83 15.15 -10.54
C LEU A 82 -6.19 15.69 -11.06
N GLU A 83 -6.45 15.51 -12.36
CA GLU A 83 -7.72 15.92 -12.96
C GLU A 83 -8.92 15.13 -12.40
N LEU A 84 -8.73 13.83 -12.11
CA LEU A 84 -9.78 13.03 -11.47
C LEU A 84 -10.13 13.56 -10.08
N VAL A 85 -9.13 13.97 -9.29
CA VAL A 85 -9.35 14.58 -7.97
C VAL A 85 -10.10 15.91 -8.12
N ARG A 86 -9.74 16.75 -9.10
CA ARG A 86 -10.43 18.00 -9.39
C ARG A 86 -11.90 17.77 -9.75
N LYS A 87 -12.15 16.89 -10.73
CA LYS A 87 -13.53 16.58 -11.20
C LYS A 87 -14.42 16.01 -10.09
N ASN A 88 -13.84 15.23 -9.20
CA ASN A 88 -14.56 14.65 -8.07
C ASN A 88 -14.68 15.59 -6.86
N GLY A 89 -13.96 16.73 -6.84
CA GLY A 89 -14.08 17.79 -5.85
C GLY A 89 -13.69 17.40 -4.42
N LYS A 90 -12.93 16.31 -4.23
CA LYS A 90 -12.59 15.81 -2.90
C LYS A 90 -11.17 16.18 -2.50
N LYS A 91 -11.03 16.70 -1.27
CA LYS A 91 -9.74 17.10 -0.69
C LYS A 91 -9.02 15.96 0.05
N ASP A 92 -9.77 14.94 0.47
CA ASP A 92 -9.25 13.71 1.09
C ASP A 92 -9.88 12.52 0.38
N CYS A 93 -9.08 11.81 -0.40
CA CYS A 93 -9.55 10.64 -1.12
C CYS A 93 -8.40 9.66 -1.40
N TYR A 94 -8.79 8.41 -1.62
CA TYR A 94 -7.89 7.38 -2.11
C TYR A 94 -7.97 7.30 -3.63
N LEU A 95 -6.82 7.11 -4.30
CA LEU A 95 -6.72 6.91 -5.75
C LEU A 95 -6.21 5.49 -6.02
N ARG A 96 -6.85 4.83 -6.98
CA ARG A 96 -6.55 3.47 -7.39
C ARG A 96 -6.33 3.39 -8.91
N PRO A 97 -5.13 3.67 -9.41
CA PRO A 97 -4.76 3.24 -10.75
C PRO A 97 -4.75 1.71 -10.82
N ILE A 98 -5.26 1.18 -11.91
CA ILE A 98 -5.24 -0.24 -12.24
C ILE A 98 -4.99 -0.40 -13.74
N ALA A 99 -4.13 -1.33 -14.11
CA ALA A 99 -3.98 -1.79 -15.49
C ALA A 99 -4.24 -3.28 -15.54
N TYR A 100 -5.01 -3.72 -16.52
CA TYR A 100 -5.43 -5.11 -16.63
C TYR A 100 -5.50 -5.54 -18.09
N THR A 101 -5.31 -6.83 -18.30
CA THR A 101 -5.55 -7.43 -19.61
C THR A 101 -7.04 -7.42 -19.90
N ALA A 102 -7.44 -6.68 -20.93
CA ALA A 102 -8.84 -6.43 -21.29
C ALA A 102 -9.52 -7.66 -21.93
N TYR A 103 -10.79 -7.46 -22.32
CA TYR A 103 -11.52 -8.43 -23.12
C TYR A 103 -10.82 -8.68 -24.47
N GLY A 104 -10.75 -9.96 -24.86
CA GLY A 104 -10.12 -10.41 -26.09
C GLY A 104 -10.02 -11.93 -26.12
N GLU A 105 -8.88 -12.47 -26.51
CA GLU A 105 -8.64 -13.91 -26.51
C GLU A 105 -8.56 -14.46 -25.08
N MET A 106 -9.20 -15.60 -24.84
CA MET A 106 -9.09 -16.36 -23.59
C MET A 106 -7.95 -17.37 -23.69
N GLY A 107 -7.38 -17.74 -22.55
CA GLY A 107 -6.24 -18.63 -22.43
C GLY A 107 -5.07 -17.97 -21.70
N LEU A 108 -4.02 -18.75 -21.40
CA LEU A 108 -2.93 -18.29 -20.52
C LEU A 108 -1.97 -17.27 -21.16
N ASN A 109 -2.02 -17.05 -22.48
CA ASN A 109 -1.17 -16.07 -23.14
C ASN A 109 -1.81 -14.69 -23.18
N PRO A 110 -1.42 -13.72 -22.30
CA PRO A 110 -2.02 -12.40 -22.24
C PRO A 110 -1.53 -11.45 -23.35
N LEU A 111 -0.47 -11.82 -24.08
CA LEU A 111 0.26 -10.90 -24.97
C LEU A 111 -0.54 -10.47 -26.21
N LYS A 112 -1.60 -11.21 -26.54
CA LYS A 112 -2.48 -10.89 -27.68
C LYS A 112 -3.58 -9.89 -27.33
N ASN A 113 -3.82 -9.67 -26.04
CA ASN A 113 -4.90 -8.82 -25.58
C ASN A 113 -4.41 -7.39 -25.32
N LYS A 114 -5.29 -6.43 -25.51
CA LYS A 114 -5.04 -5.05 -25.15
C LYS A 114 -4.92 -4.92 -23.62
N ILE A 115 -4.09 -3.99 -23.17
CA ILE A 115 -4.07 -3.53 -21.78
C ILE A 115 -4.98 -2.33 -21.65
N ALA A 116 -5.93 -2.40 -20.74
CA ALA A 116 -6.78 -1.27 -20.35
C ALA A 116 -6.26 -0.67 -19.05
N VAL A 117 -6.41 0.65 -18.92
CA VAL A 117 -5.98 1.40 -17.73
C VAL A 117 -7.14 2.21 -17.18
N ALA A 118 -7.39 2.09 -15.88
CA ALA A 118 -8.39 2.90 -15.19
C ALA A 118 -7.82 3.54 -13.92
N ILE A 119 -8.36 4.69 -13.53
CA ILE A 119 -8.04 5.35 -12.26
C ILE A 119 -9.37 5.67 -11.58
N ALA A 120 -9.62 5.01 -10.46
CA ALA A 120 -10.75 5.30 -9.60
C ALA A 120 -10.33 6.12 -8.38
N SER A 121 -11.27 6.89 -7.81
CA SER A 121 -11.06 7.54 -6.52
C SER A 121 -12.31 7.45 -5.66
N TRP A 122 -12.12 7.38 -4.34
CA TRP A 122 -13.23 7.32 -3.37
C TRP A 122 -12.81 7.86 -2.01
N GLU A 123 -13.79 8.25 -1.22
CA GLU A 123 -13.57 8.54 0.20
C GLU A 123 -13.36 7.24 0.96
N TRP A 124 -12.22 7.14 1.65
CA TRP A 124 -11.88 5.95 2.43
C TRP A 124 -11.53 6.34 3.86
N GLY A 125 -12.32 5.86 4.79
CA GLY A 125 -12.06 5.99 6.22
C GLY A 125 -10.85 5.16 6.69
N PRO A 126 -10.60 5.09 8.00
CA PRO A 126 -9.51 4.32 8.57
C PRO A 126 -9.58 2.85 8.15
N TYR A 127 -8.55 2.35 7.47
CA TYR A 127 -8.51 1.01 6.86
C TYR A 127 -8.65 -0.12 7.90
N LEU A 128 -8.00 0.02 9.06
CA LEU A 128 -8.05 -0.97 10.15
C LEU A 128 -9.10 -0.62 11.25
N GLY A 129 -10.03 0.29 10.94
CA GLY A 129 -11.03 0.77 11.90
C GLY A 129 -10.57 1.99 12.70
N GLN A 130 -11.54 2.71 13.28
CA GLN A 130 -11.25 3.96 14.02
C GLN A 130 -10.39 3.71 15.26
N ASP A 131 -10.60 2.61 15.96
CA ASP A 131 -9.86 2.26 17.17
C ASP A 131 -8.40 1.85 16.92
N ALA A 132 -8.08 1.39 15.72
CA ALA A 132 -6.72 0.94 15.37
C ALA A 132 -5.68 2.07 15.46
N GLN A 133 -6.07 3.32 15.20
CA GLN A 133 -5.16 4.47 15.29
C GLN A 133 -4.83 4.84 16.73
N THR A 134 -5.77 4.68 17.66
CA THR A 134 -5.60 5.06 19.08
C THR A 134 -5.11 3.91 19.93
N ARG A 135 -5.73 2.74 19.82
CA ARG A 135 -5.44 1.55 20.65
C ARG A 135 -4.35 0.65 20.07
N GLY A 136 -4.09 0.75 18.76
CA GLY A 136 -3.28 -0.22 18.04
C GLY A 136 -4.05 -1.51 17.73
N VAL A 137 -3.51 -2.33 16.82
CA VAL A 137 -4.12 -3.57 16.35
C VAL A 137 -3.59 -4.79 17.09
N ARG A 138 -4.41 -5.84 17.13
CA ARG A 138 -4.01 -7.19 17.51
C ARG A 138 -3.66 -7.95 16.23
N ALA A 139 -2.46 -8.49 16.14
CA ALA A 139 -2.01 -9.25 14.98
C ALA A 139 -1.74 -10.72 15.34
N THR A 140 -1.86 -11.59 14.35
CA THR A 140 -1.44 -12.99 14.47
C THR A 140 -0.50 -13.35 13.34
N VAL A 141 0.45 -14.24 13.60
CA VAL A 141 1.29 -14.81 12.56
C VAL A 141 0.48 -15.86 11.79
N SER A 142 0.21 -15.55 10.51
CA SER A 142 -0.60 -16.41 9.64
C SER A 142 0.07 -17.76 9.36
N SER A 143 -0.72 -18.81 9.17
CA SER A 143 -0.27 -20.08 8.63
C SER A 143 0.04 -20.00 7.12
N TRP A 144 -0.55 -19.02 6.43
CA TRP A 144 -0.28 -18.77 5.02
C TRP A 144 1.07 -18.08 4.85
N VAL A 145 1.99 -18.76 4.14
CA VAL A 145 3.31 -18.22 3.79
C VAL A 145 3.13 -17.11 2.75
N ARG A 146 3.90 -16.01 2.91
CA ARG A 146 3.97 -14.96 1.89
C ARG A 146 4.45 -15.57 0.58
N ILE A 147 3.76 -15.22 -0.52
CA ILE A 147 4.06 -15.77 -1.84
C ILE A 147 5.56 -15.65 -2.16
N ASP A 148 6.18 -16.75 -2.57
CA ASP A 148 7.61 -16.81 -2.83
C ASP A 148 7.95 -15.99 -4.10
N PRO A 149 9.03 -15.19 -4.09
CA PRO A 149 9.48 -14.42 -5.27
C PRO A 149 9.77 -15.27 -6.52
N ARG A 150 10.04 -16.57 -6.34
CA ARG A 150 10.22 -17.52 -7.45
C ARG A 150 8.89 -17.99 -8.04
N ALA A 151 7.79 -17.90 -7.29
CA ALA A 151 6.45 -18.22 -7.77
C ALA A 151 5.80 -17.03 -8.46
N MET A 152 5.92 -15.83 -7.86
CA MET A 152 5.32 -14.60 -8.38
C MET A 152 6.24 -13.40 -8.09
N PRO A 153 6.32 -12.41 -9.00
CA PRO A 153 7.19 -11.24 -8.81
C PRO A 153 6.61 -10.29 -7.74
N VAL A 154 7.03 -10.47 -6.50
CA VAL A 154 6.53 -9.70 -5.32
C VAL A 154 6.86 -8.21 -5.38
N GLN A 155 7.85 -7.81 -6.20
CA GLN A 155 8.19 -6.39 -6.41
C GLN A 155 7.19 -5.67 -7.32
N ALA A 156 6.38 -6.41 -8.08
CA ALA A 156 5.24 -5.86 -8.81
C ALA A 156 3.99 -5.86 -7.92
N LYS A 157 3.27 -4.75 -7.89
CA LYS A 157 1.99 -4.65 -7.18
C LYS A 157 0.88 -5.27 -8.05
N CYS A 158 0.89 -6.61 -8.15
CA CYS A 158 -0.01 -7.40 -8.99
C CYS A 158 -1.23 -7.88 -8.19
N SER A 159 -2.41 -7.84 -8.80
CA SER A 159 -3.66 -8.27 -8.15
C SER A 159 -3.63 -9.74 -7.73
N ALA A 160 -3.03 -10.62 -8.52
CA ALA A 160 -2.93 -12.04 -8.19
C ALA A 160 -2.22 -12.31 -6.85
N ASN A 161 -1.20 -11.50 -6.49
CA ASN A 161 -0.50 -11.64 -5.21
C ASN A 161 -1.42 -11.39 -4.02
N TYR A 162 -2.48 -10.61 -4.20
CA TYR A 162 -3.41 -10.25 -3.13
C TYR A 162 -4.42 -11.35 -2.78
N ALA A 163 -4.55 -12.40 -3.59
CA ALA A 163 -5.29 -13.61 -3.18
C ALA A 163 -4.61 -14.28 -1.97
N ASN A 164 -3.28 -14.40 -1.99
CA ASN A 164 -2.49 -14.88 -0.86
C ASN A 164 -2.65 -13.97 0.39
N SER A 165 -2.61 -12.65 0.19
CA SER A 165 -2.84 -11.66 1.26
C SER A 165 -4.25 -11.77 1.85
N ALA A 166 -5.27 -11.98 1.02
CA ALA A 166 -6.66 -12.12 1.46
C ALA A 166 -6.87 -13.38 2.32
N LEU A 167 -6.23 -14.51 1.98
CA LEU A 167 -6.27 -15.73 2.77
C LEU A 167 -5.71 -15.50 4.17
N ALA A 168 -4.54 -14.87 4.28
CA ALA A 168 -3.94 -14.53 5.58
C ALA A 168 -4.82 -13.57 6.39
N LYS A 169 -5.40 -12.57 5.74
CA LYS A 169 -6.32 -11.62 6.38
C LYS A 169 -7.58 -12.31 6.91
N MET A 170 -8.20 -13.16 6.11
CA MET A 170 -9.40 -13.92 6.52
C MET A 170 -9.10 -14.84 7.70
N GLU A 171 -7.96 -15.53 7.70
CA GLU A 171 -7.51 -16.36 8.81
C GLU A 171 -7.41 -15.54 10.11
N ALA A 172 -6.72 -14.38 10.07
CA ALA A 172 -6.58 -13.52 11.23
C ALA A 172 -7.94 -13.06 11.77
N LEU A 173 -8.82 -12.59 10.89
CA LEU A 173 -10.16 -12.13 11.27
C LEU A 173 -11.00 -13.27 11.88
N SER A 174 -10.94 -14.48 11.31
CA SER A 174 -11.64 -15.66 11.82
C SER A 174 -11.14 -16.09 13.21
N ALA A 175 -9.86 -15.83 13.50
CA ALA A 175 -9.25 -16.07 14.81
C ALA A 175 -9.44 -14.90 15.81
N GLY A 176 -10.20 -13.85 15.43
CA GLY A 176 -10.50 -12.71 16.29
C GLY A 176 -9.39 -11.68 16.40
N TYR A 177 -8.43 -11.68 15.48
CA TYR A 177 -7.39 -10.65 15.35
C TYR A 177 -7.77 -9.59 14.31
N ASP A 178 -7.12 -8.43 14.38
CA ASP A 178 -7.40 -7.32 13.47
C ASP A 178 -6.61 -7.44 12.17
N GLU A 179 -5.39 -8.06 12.20
CA GLU A 179 -4.50 -8.16 11.06
C GLU A 179 -3.58 -9.38 11.15
N ALA A 180 -3.00 -9.78 10.01
CA ALA A 180 -2.03 -10.86 9.93
C ALA A 180 -0.58 -10.34 9.82
N ILE A 181 0.37 -11.14 10.25
CA ILE A 181 1.79 -11.03 9.92
C ILE A 181 2.15 -12.28 9.12
N MET A 182 2.75 -12.11 7.95
CA MET A 182 3.12 -13.22 7.08
C MET A 182 4.62 -13.49 7.17
N LEU A 183 4.99 -14.76 7.32
CA LEU A 183 6.37 -15.22 7.17
C LEU A 183 6.61 -15.60 5.70
N ASN A 184 7.86 -15.53 5.26
CA ASN A 184 8.25 -16.05 3.94
C ASN A 184 8.55 -17.57 3.99
N SER A 185 8.91 -18.14 2.85
CA SER A 185 9.24 -19.57 2.71
C SER A 185 10.46 -20.04 3.53
N HIS A 186 11.23 -19.11 4.10
CA HIS A 186 12.37 -19.41 5.00
C HIS A 186 11.99 -19.24 6.48
N GLY A 187 10.74 -18.96 6.81
CA GLY A 187 10.26 -18.80 8.18
C GLY A 187 10.62 -17.46 8.83
N VAL A 188 11.13 -16.48 8.06
CA VAL A 188 11.38 -15.13 8.58
C VAL A 188 10.23 -14.19 8.23
N VAL A 189 10.08 -13.16 9.05
CA VAL A 189 9.01 -12.15 8.90
C VAL A 189 9.16 -11.44 7.55
N ALA A 190 8.08 -11.41 6.79
CA ALA A 190 8.00 -10.66 5.53
C ALA A 190 7.26 -9.33 5.76
N GLU A 191 5.96 -9.36 5.74
CA GLU A 191 5.09 -8.18 5.79
C GLU A 191 3.68 -8.56 6.25
N GLY A 192 2.77 -7.59 6.42
CA GLY A 192 1.35 -7.83 6.55
C GLY A 192 0.69 -8.11 5.19
N PRO A 193 -0.62 -8.42 5.14
CA PRO A 193 -1.36 -8.65 3.90
C PRO A 193 -1.34 -7.48 2.93
N GLY A 194 -1.38 -6.25 3.42
CA GLY A 194 -1.35 -5.03 2.62
C GLY A 194 -0.37 -3.97 3.10
N GLU A 195 0.46 -4.27 4.09
CA GLU A 195 1.35 -3.36 4.80
C GLU A 195 2.74 -3.96 5.00
N ASN A 196 3.77 -3.09 5.03
CA ASN A 196 5.07 -3.50 5.55
C ASN A 196 5.08 -3.44 7.08
N ILE A 197 5.96 -4.20 7.71
CA ILE A 197 6.13 -4.24 9.17
C ILE A 197 7.46 -3.60 9.59
N PHE A 198 7.45 -2.93 10.74
CA PHE A 198 8.60 -2.40 11.43
C PHE A 198 8.65 -2.91 12.85
N ARG A 199 9.86 -3.09 13.34
CA ARG A 199 10.19 -3.56 14.70
C ARG A 199 11.12 -2.56 15.38
N VAL A 200 10.87 -2.28 16.65
CA VAL A 200 11.80 -1.57 17.52
C VAL A 200 12.25 -2.50 18.63
N LYS A 201 13.56 -2.59 18.83
CA LYS A 201 14.19 -3.27 19.95
C LYS A 201 15.40 -2.48 20.42
N ASP A 202 15.52 -2.24 21.72
CA ASP A 202 16.61 -1.47 22.33
C ASP A 202 16.82 -0.11 21.61
N ARG A 203 15.72 0.58 21.29
CA ARG A 203 15.66 1.85 20.55
C ARG A 203 16.22 1.78 19.12
N ILE A 204 16.41 0.60 18.58
CA ILE A 204 16.84 0.35 17.20
C ILE A 204 15.61 0.00 16.36
N LEU A 205 15.39 0.77 15.30
CA LEU A 205 14.32 0.50 14.32
C LEU A 205 14.82 -0.50 13.28
N SER A 206 14.00 -1.46 12.93
CA SER A 206 14.29 -2.41 11.84
C SER A 206 13.06 -2.74 11.01
N THR A 207 13.29 -3.24 9.79
CA THR A 207 12.24 -3.72 8.88
C THR A 207 12.84 -4.80 7.97
N PRO A 208 12.07 -5.81 7.55
CA PRO A 208 12.56 -6.83 6.64
C PRO A 208 13.18 -6.24 5.37
N PRO A 209 14.30 -6.80 4.86
CA PRO A 209 14.89 -6.39 3.59
C PRO A 209 14.01 -6.84 2.41
N ALA A 210 14.27 -6.31 1.22
CA ALA A 210 13.53 -6.70 0.01
C ALA A 210 13.70 -8.19 -0.34
N SER A 211 14.83 -8.79 0.07
CA SER A 211 15.12 -10.21 -0.08
C SER A 211 14.18 -11.14 0.69
N SER A 212 13.51 -10.63 1.73
CA SER A 212 12.50 -11.38 2.48
C SER A 212 11.17 -11.55 1.72
N GLY A 213 11.08 -11.10 0.46
CA GLY A 213 9.88 -11.27 -0.38
C GLY A 213 8.79 -10.21 -0.14
N ILE A 214 9.16 -9.04 0.33
CA ILE A 214 8.24 -7.93 0.57
C ILE A 214 8.03 -7.05 -0.66
N LEU A 215 6.90 -6.34 -0.73
CA LEU A 215 6.75 -5.18 -1.60
C LEU A 215 7.56 -4.01 -1.03
N ARG A 216 8.32 -3.30 -1.88
CA ARG A 216 9.01 -2.07 -1.48
C ARG A 216 8.00 -0.93 -1.31
N GLY A 217 7.46 -0.81 -0.09
CA GLY A 217 6.43 0.17 0.24
C GLY A 217 6.95 1.60 0.19
N ILE A 218 6.16 2.52 -0.39
CA ILE A 218 6.49 3.96 -0.46
C ILE A 218 6.36 4.60 0.92
N THR A 219 5.36 4.20 1.70
CA THR A 219 5.25 4.61 3.11
C THR A 219 6.41 4.04 3.93
N ARG A 220 6.82 2.79 3.68
CA ARG A 220 8.03 2.21 4.31
C ARG A 220 9.27 3.04 4.00
N ASP A 221 9.48 3.45 2.75
CA ASP A 221 10.60 4.31 2.35
C ASP A 221 10.53 5.68 3.05
N THR A 222 9.35 6.27 3.16
CA THR A 222 9.12 7.51 3.90
C THR A 222 9.57 7.38 5.37
N ILE A 223 9.20 6.30 6.05
CA ILE A 223 9.58 6.05 7.45
C ILE A 223 11.09 5.85 7.58
N ILE A 224 11.73 5.15 6.64
CA ILE A 224 13.19 4.98 6.61
C ILE A 224 13.89 6.34 6.47
N GLN A 225 13.35 7.23 5.62
CA GLN A 225 13.90 8.58 5.49
C GLN A 225 13.72 9.39 6.77
N PHE A 226 12.55 9.29 7.43
CA PHE A 226 12.33 9.94 8.72
C PHE A 226 13.31 9.44 9.79
N ALA A 227 13.52 8.13 9.86
CA ALA A 227 14.47 7.54 10.82
C ALA A 227 15.88 8.11 10.63
N ARG A 228 16.34 8.23 9.38
CA ARG A 228 17.63 8.84 9.05
C ARG A 228 17.70 10.30 9.49
N ASP A 229 16.67 11.09 9.15
CA ASP A 229 16.61 12.52 9.44
C ASP A 229 16.52 12.82 10.94
N MET A 230 15.87 11.92 11.68
CA MET A 230 15.75 11.97 13.15
C MET A 230 16.94 11.30 13.87
N LYS A 231 17.93 10.79 13.13
CA LYS A 231 19.09 10.04 13.66
C LYS A 231 18.68 8.83 14.53
N ILE A 232 17.56 8.18 14.20
CA ILE A 232 17.16 6.92 14.79
C ILE A 232 18.02 5.82 14.15
N LYS A 233 18.69 5.02 14.97
CA LYS A 233 19.47 3.88 14.49
C LYS A 233 18.55 2.90 13.76
N PHE A 234 18.91 2.53 12.52
CA PHE A 234 18.02 1.80 11.63
C PHE A 234 18.78 0.71 10.86
N TYR A 235 18.13 -0.47 10.75
CA TYR A 235 18.64 -1.60 9.95
C TYR A 235 17.55 -2.18 9.05
N ARG A 236 17.99 -2.80 7.94
CA ARG A 236 17.19 -3.71 7.14
C ARG A 236 17.74 -5.11 7.39
N ASN A 237 17.05 -5.89 8.20
CA ASN A 237 17.45 -7.24 8.57
C ASN A 237 16.23 -8.15 8.70
N ASP A 238 16.46 -9.43 8.48
CA ASP A 238 15.47 -10.45 8.76
C ASP A 238 15.14 -10.47 10.26
N SER A 239 13.96 -10.93 10.59
CA SER A 239 13.49 -11.15 11.96
C SER A 239 12.73 -12.46 12.01
N THR A 240 12.87 -13.18 13.12
CA THR A 240 12.11 -14.40 13.38
C THR A 240 10.76 -14.07 14.03
N LYS A 241 9.88 -15.06 14.11
CA LYS A 241 8.60 -14.95 14.82
C LYS A 241 8.82 -14.62 16.31
N GLU A 242 9.81 -15.22 16.95
CA GLU A 242 10.13 -15.02 18.38
C GLU A 242 10.62 -13.59 18.65
N GLU A 243 11.31 -13.00 17.69
CA GLU A 243 11.75 -11.61 17.82
C GLU A 243 10.59 -10.60 17.77
N LEU A 244 9.45 -10.97 17.14
CA LEU A 244 8.24 -10.16 17.24
C LEU A 244 7.73 -10.12 18.69
N TYR A 245 7.71 -11.26 19.38
CA TYR A 245 7.18 -11.38 20.74
C TYR A 245 8.01 -10.61 21.78
N THR A 246 9.29 -10.43 21.51
CA THR A 246 10.24 -9.75 22.42
C THR A 246 10.54 -8.32 22.01
N SER A 247 9.80 -7.79 21.03
CA SER A 247 9.95 -6.42 20.56
C SER A 247 9.42 -5.39 21.56
N ASP A 248 10.07 -4.24 21.62
CA ASP A 248 9.60 -3.12 22.43
C ASP A 248 8.42 -2.41 21.75
N GLU A 249 8.52 -2.20 20.43
CA GLU A 249 7.44 -1.67 19.61
C GLU A 249 7.33 -2.42 18.27
N LEU A 250 6.12 -2.59 17.77
CA LEU A 250 5.82 -3.06 16.43
C LEU A 250 4.78 -2.16 15.77
N PHE A 251 4.90 -1.95 14.47
CA PHE A 251 3.89 -1.24 13.71
C PHE A 251 3.87 -1.63 12.24
N PHE A 252 2.70 -1.53 11.64
CA PHE A 252 2.50 -1.62 10.20
C PHE A 252 2.64 -0.27 9.52
N SER A 253 3.01 -0.29 8.25
CA SER A 253 3.08 0.89 7.39
C SER A 253 2.54 0.63 5.99
N GLY A 254 1.72 1.54 5.49
CA GLY A 254 1.13 1.45 4.15
C GLY A 254 0.34 2.69 3.78
N THR A 255 0.02 2.86 2.50
CA THR A 255 -0.72 4.03 2.04
C THR A 255 -2.13 4.12 2.63
N ALA A 256 -2.81 2.99 2.78
CA ALA A 256 -4.17 2.95 3.33
C ALA A 256 -4.18 3.12 4.86
N VAL A 257 -3.20 2.56 5.55
CA VAL A 257 -3.12 2.52 7.01
C VAL A 257 -2.30 3.66 7.61
N GLY A 258 -1.40 4.29 6.84
CA GLY A 258 -0.39 5.20 7.36
C GLY A 258 0.62 4.44 8.22
N ILE A 259 0.63 4.71 9.51
CA ILE A 259 1.39 3.98 10.54
C ILE A 259 0.37 3.45 11.56
N ALA A 260 0.33 2.13 11.77
CA ALA A 260 -0.56 1.50 12.75
C ALA A 260 0.23 0.68 13.76
N LYS A 261 0.12 1.02 15.04
CA LYS A 261 0.73 0.27 16.15
C LYS A 261 0.21 -1.16 16.19
N ILE A 262 1.08 -2.10 16.53
CA ILE A 262 0.70 -3.48 16.84
C ILE A 262 0.89 -3.67 18.34
N ARG A 263 -0.21 -3.75 19.08
CA ARG A 263 -0.21 -3.84 20.56
C ARG A 263 -0.16 -5.27 21.09
N GLU A 264 -0.39 -6.25 20.20
CA GLU A 264 -0.42 -7.66 20.56
C GLU A 264 -0.07 -8.52 19.33
N VAL A 265 0.72 -9.58 19.54
CA VAL A 265 1.00 -10.60 18.54
C VAL A 265 0.77 -11.99 19.17
N ASP A 266 -0.11 -12.81 18.58
CA ASP A 266 -0.44 -14.16 19.04
C ASP A 266 -0.73 -14.21 20.56
N GLY A 267 -1.56 -13.29 21.06
CA GLY A 267 -1.93 -13.18 22.48
C GLY A 267 -0.86 -12.54 23.38
N ARG A 268 0.30 -12.14 22.85
CA ARG A 268 1.40 -11.51 23.61
C ARG A 268 1.37 -10.02 23.45
N ARG A 269 1.32 -9.29 24.56
CA ARG A 269 1.33 -7.82 24.55
C ARG A 269 2.67 -7.29 24.04
N ILE A 270 2.60 -6.26 23.22
CA ILE A 270 3.72 -5.45 22.73
C ILE A 270 3.56 -4.03 23.26
N GLY A 271 4.64 -3.31 23.44
CA GLY A 271 4.61 -1.91 23.87
C GLY A 271 4.29 -1.75 25.36
N TYR A 272 4.91 -2.56 26.22
CA TYR A 272 4.74 -2.43 27.68
C TYR A 272 5.08 -1.02 28.19
N ASP A 273 6.11 -0.40 27.62
CA ASP A 273 6.56 0.96 27.94
C ASP A 273 6.02 2.02 26.96
N GLY A 274 4.94 1.70 26.24
CA GLY A 274 4.37 2.52 25.20
C GLY A 274 5.04 2.36 23.84
N PHE A 275 4.86 3.36 22.95
CA PHE A 275 5.34 3.34 21.56
C PHE A 275 6.11 4.63 21.22
N PRO A 276 7.16 5.01 21.97
CA PRO A 276 7.78 6.33 21.85
C PRO A 276 8.41 6.60 20.47
N ILE A 277 9.00 5.62 19.81
CA ILE A 277 9.58 5.77 18.47
C ILE A 277 8.47 5.79 17.41
N THR A 278 7.52 4.86 17.50
CA THR A 278 6.37 4.79 16.59
C THR A 278 5.54 6.09 16.65
N ASP A 279 5.29 6.63 17.84
CA ASP A 279 4.54 7.87 18.02
C ASP A 279 5.24 9.08 17.41
N LYS A 280 6.57 9.18 17.54
CA LYS A 280 7.35 10.22 16.88
C LYS A 280 7.26 10.13 15.37
N LEU A 281 7.40 8.93 14.82
CA LEU A 281 7.30 8.69 13.38
C LEU A 281 5.88 8.97 12.86
N HIS A 282 4.84 8.53 13.59
CA HIS A 282 3.45 8.78 13.26
C HIS A 282 3.09 10.27 13.27
N LYS A 283 3.54 11.01 14.31
CA LYS A 283 3.35 12.46 14.39
C LYS A 283 4.00 13.19 13.21
N LEU A 284 5.23 12.81 12.86
CA LEU A 284 5.94 13.39 11.73
C LEU A 284 5.24 13.03 10.40
N TYR A 285 4.83 11.77 10.21
CA TYR A 285 4.09 11.32 9.02
C TYR A 285 2.82 12.15 8.83
N THR A 286 2.02 12.27 9.87
CA THR A 286 0.78 13.05 9.83
C THR A 286 1.04 14.51 9.48
N ALA A 287 2.06 15.13 10.06
CA ALA A 287 2.42 16.52 9.76
C ALA A 287 2.88 16.68 8.29
N VAL A 288 3.65 15.72 7.77
CA VAL A 288 4.18 15.75 6.39
C VAL A 288 3.07 15.58 5.36
N VAL A 289 2.18 14.59 5.51
CA VAL A 289 1.11 14.36 4.52
C VAL A 289 0.10 15.51 4.46
N HIS A 290 -0.01 16.28 5.55
CA HIS A 290 -0.84 17.50 5.61
C HIS A 290 -0.06 18.80 5.30
N GLY A 291 1.15 18.71 4.72
CA GLY A 291 1.90 19.87 4.24
C GLY A 291 2.44 20.80 5.33
N LYS A 292 2.56 20.33 6.57
CA LYS A 292 3.00 21.14 7.72
C LYS A 292 4.53 21.14 7.92
N VAL A 293 5.30 20.48 7.04
CA VAL A 293 6.75 20.34 7.17
C VAL A 293 7.42 20.61 5.82
N ASN A 294 7.94 21.82 5.62
CA ASN A 294 8.51 22.30 4.35
C ASN A 294 9.63 21.40 3.78
N ARG A 295 10.43 20.79 4.63
CA ARG A 295 11.53 19.91 4.21
C ARG A 295 11.06 18.78 3.28
N TYR A 296 9.80 18.34 3.40
CA TYR A 296 9.22 17.25 2.62
C TYR A 296 8.15 17.71 1.62
N SER A 297 8.05 19.03 1.37
CA SER A 297 7.06 19.59 0.44
C SER A 297 7.15 18.98 -0.97
N LYS A 298 8.33 18.58 -1.41
CA LYS A 298 8.54 17.88 -2.70
C LYS A 298 7.79 16.54 -2.84
N TRP A 299 7.33 15.95 -1.73
CA TRP A 299 6.54 14.73 -1.75
C TRP A 299 5.04 14.96 -1.95
N LEU A 300 4.63 16.21 -1.94
CA LEU A 300 3.24 16.62 -2.11
C LEU A 300 3.06 17.23 -3.51
N THR A 301 2.33 16.54 -4.38
CA THR A 301 1.96 17.06 -5.68
C THR A 301 0.64 17.80 -5.57
N PRO A 302 0.61 19.14 -5.71
CA PRO A 302 -0.61 19.91 -5.55
C PRO A 302 -1.65 19.55 -6.61
N VAL A 303 -2.91 19.47 -6.20
CA VAL A 303 -4.04 19.44 -7.11
C VAL A 303 -4.42 20.88 -7.40
N THR A 304 -3.67 21.52 -8.32
CA THR A 304 -3.95 22.90 -8.73
C THR A 304 -5.22 22.99 -9.57
N ALA A 305 -5.88 24.14 -9.54
CA ALA A 305 -7.10 24.42 -10.32
C ALA A 305 -6.81 24.41 -11.83
#